data_bfd3e9e644f69e65c3ba6fb80689954a
#
_entry.id   bfd3e9e644f69e65c3ba6fb80689954a
#
_cell.length_a   1.000
_cell.length_b   1.000
_cell.length_c   1.000
_cell.angle_alpha   90.00
_cell.angle_beta   90.00
_cell.angle_gamma   90.00
#
_symmetry.space_group_name_H-M   'P 1'
#
loop_
_entity.id
_entity.type
_entity.pdbx_description
1 polymer ?
#
loop_
_entity_poly.entity_id
_entity_poly.type
_entity_poly.pdbx_seq_one_letter_code
_entity_poly.pdbx_strand_id
1 'polypeptide(L)'
;MKYQENYFIGFDNFNLADKSKILDSIINNVKNMLSGLFVEKLDANSLLNFYAEYINGVPSEYTFSRGRLHDGMINSDVHFKKDFFTHIHNGKEIFKRFISIKTYDIDKIVSTALSSVLHLSLEFDVILNIDNIPKTKAEKRIETKRKRANKSVRVEIDELNDMVKTDRVLMQEISLNILVHAKTKTDLDNACIEITNLLKQKGIVSTQESIGMLPMFFSFFPNRNRLNLRKRLLSSQNIASLIVLEKQNCGFSRNSWGNRHLTIFRNQDKSPYLFNFHAYEAKRRDDKVSGHTIIFGGTGAGKTTLIEFLITNCFKYKDLSILALDRNNGMRVMTEFLDGQYNDSNDFYINPFSLKNTSANCTFLVSWLAFMLNIDEDTKDEKEKKTLSALSKTIRVCYNNITKQGGAIFKLRDFKDTLERDYLDSKDILEKESLKDLYKHSTDCLDFAKKLSVIDMDALSSNKKDFNLAVLYLFYKVMNRAKLENKPFYIFIDEAKSVIENPIMLAKIKDTLAQARKLNGVLTLAFQDINQLDGVEGAKSIIENAAQVILYPTNNFEKLESYGILLSPIEKSFLNKTPLNARQILVKNLLTQSSVFLEINLEKLNSTNKKFKSV
;
A
#
# COMPACT_ATOMS: atom_id res chain seq x y z
N MET A 1 -9.66 -17.44 -0.83
CA MET A 1 -9.68 -17.14 -2.28
C MET A 1 -8.27 -16.83 -2.71
N LYS A 2 -7.68 -17.56 -3.66
CA LYS A 2 -6.44 -17.14 -4.33
C LYS A 2 -6.86 -16.24 -5.49
N TYR A 3 -6.56 -14.96 -5.42
CA TYR A 3 -6.61 -14.07 -6.58
C TYR A 3 -5.30 -14.32 -7.34
N GLN A 4 -5.40 -14.80 -8.55
CA GLN A 4 -4.25 -15.01 -9.43
C GLN A 4 -4.63 -14.50 -10.80
N GLU A 5 -4.04 -13.39 -11.23
CA GLU A 5 -4.12 -12.94 -12.60
C GLU A 5 -3.01 -13.62 -13.39
N ASN A 6 -3.41 -14.39 -14.41
CA ASN A 6 -2.48 -15.03 -15.32
C ASN A 6 -2.69 -14.47 -16.72
N TYR A 7 -1.60 -14.05 -17.35
CA TYR A 7 -1.58 -13.63 -18.73
C TYR A 7 -0.94 -14.73 -19.56
N PHE A 8 -1.70 -15.26 -20.53
CA PHE A 8 -1.17 -16.22 -21.49
C PHE A 8 -0.97 -15.56 -22.83
N ILE A 9 0.25 -15.62 -23.36
CA ILE A 9 0.57 -15.18 -24.71
C ILE A 9 0.95 -16.43 -25.48
N GLY A 10 0.10 -16.84 -26.43
CA GLY A 10 0.31 -17.99 -27.29
C GLY A 10 0.49 -17.55 -28.75
N PHE A 11 1.31 -18.26 -29.48
CA PHE A 11 1.51 -18.08 -30.91
C PHE A 11 1.04 -19.31 -31.66
N ASP A 12 0.19 -19.11 -32.66
CA ASP A 12 -0.36 -20.15 -33.51
C ASP A 12 0.19 -20.00 -34.94
N ASN A 13 0.24 -21.07 -35.71
CA ASN A 13 0.53 -21.03 -37.13
C ASN A 13 2.00 -20.96 -37.58
N PHE A 14 2.83 -21.81 -37.07
CA PHE A 14 4.18 -21.94 -37.59
C PHE A 14 4.38 -23.21 -38.42
N ASN A 15 5.06 -23.15 -39.58
CA ASN A 15 5.55 -24.28 -40.35
C ASN A 15 6.81 -24.91 -39.72
N LEU A 16 6.98 -26.23 -39.59
CA LEU A 16 7.79 -26.95 -38.60
C LEU A 16 9.32 -26.94 -38.71
N ALA A 17 9.94 -26.48 -39.79
CA ALA A 17 11.37 -26.66 -39.99
C ALA A 17 12.30 -25.64 -39.30
N ASP A 18 11.88 -24.36 -39.15
CA ASP A 18 12.76 -23.28 -38.61
C ASP A 18 12.25 -22.66 -37.28
N LYS A 19 11.41 -23.33 -36.58
CA LYS A 19 10.52 -22.73 -35.59
C LYS A 19 11.06 -22.47 -34.23
N SER A 20 11.91 -23.33 -33.75
CA SER A 20 12.45 -23.22 -32.39
C SER A 20 13.23 -21.90 -32.23
N LYS A 21 14.06 -21.56 -33.19
CA LYS A 21 14.87 -20.32 -33.17
C LYS A 21 13.99 -19.07 -33.29
N ILE A 22 12.98 -19.08 -34.15
CA ILE A 22 12.05 -17.95 -34.33
C ILE A 22 11.20 -17.76 -33.06
N LEU A 23 10.69 -18.84 -32.50
CA LEU A 23 9.91 -18.80 -31.27
C LEU A 23 10.75 -18.30 -30.08
N ASP A 24 11.97 -18.80 -29.94
CA ASP A 24 12.88 -18.35 -28.89
C ASP A 24 13.25 -16.86 -29.05
N SER A 25 13.43 -16.38 -30.29
CA SER A 25 13.63 -14.95 -30.58
C SER A 25 12.41 -14.12 -30.18
N ILE A 26 11.19 -14.56 -30.53
CA ILE A 26 9.96 -13.86 -30.16
C ILE A 26 9.80 -13.84 -28.62
N ILE A 27 10.02 -14.97 -27.97
CA ILE A 27 9.93 -15.05 -26.49
C ILE A 27 10.93 -14.12 -25.82
N ASN A 28 12.17 -14.07 -26.31
CA ASN A 28 13.19 -13.17 -25.78
C ASN A 28 12.83 -11.69 -26.02
N ASN A 29 12.26 -11.35 -27.16
CA ASN A 29 11.76 -9.99 -27.43
C ASN A 29 10.62 -9.62 -26.50
N VAL A 30 9.65 -10.52 -26.27
CA VAL A 30 8.54 -10.31 -25.33
C VAL A 30 9.08 -10.16 -23.91
N LYS A 31 10.02 -11.00 -23.47
CA LYS A 31 10.68 -10.86 -22.16
C LYS A 31 11.38 -9.52 -21.98
N ASN A 32 12.08 -9.06 -23.01
CA ASN A 32 12.77 -7.77 -22.98
C ASN A 32 11.77 -6.59 -22.94
N MET A 33 10.70 -6.64 -23.72
CA MET A 33 9.65 -5.62 -23.73
C MET A 33 8.90 -5.56 -22.39
N LEU A 34 8.72 -6.70 -21.74
CA LEU A 34 8.00 -6.85 -20.47
C LEU A 34 8.96 -7.05 -19.29
N SER A 35 10.14 -6.42 -19.34
CA SER A 35 11.21 -6.60 -18.34
C SER A 35 10.81 -6.27 -16.90
N GLY A 36 9.74 -5.51 -16.70
CA GLY A 36 9.15 -5.23 -15.38
C GLY A 36 8.16 -6.30 -14.86
N LEU A 37 7.85 -7.31 -15.69
CA LEU A 37 6.90 -8.38 -15.38
C LEU A 37 7.61 -9.74 -15.33
N PHE A 38 7.04 -10.66 -14.56
CA PHE A 38 7.50 -12.05 -14.57
C PHE A 38 6.93 -12.75 -15.80
N VAL A 39 7.80 -13.09 -16.77
CA VAL A 39 7.43 -13.76 -18.03
C VAL A 39 8.10 -15.11 -18.07
N GLU A 40 7.31 -16.17 -18.11
CA GLU A 40 7.78 -17.55 -18.18
C GLU A 40 7.30 -18.23 -19.47
N LYS A 41 8.16 -19.07 -20.06
CA LYS A 41 7.78 -19.96 -21.16
C LYS A 41 7.17 -21.21 -20.55
N LEU A 42 5.93 -21.51 -20.90
CA LEU A 42 5.30 -22.75 -20.49
C LEU A 42 5.98 -23.95 -21.19
N ASP A 43 6.22 -24.99 -20.44
CA ASP A 43 6.57 -26.31 -20.98
C ASP A 43 5.34 -27.01 -21.58
N ALA A 44 5.56 -28.15 -22.22
CA ALA A 44 4.47 -28.90 -22.87
C ALA A 44 3.38 -29.34 -21.89
N ASN A 45 3.75 -29.75 -20.69
CA ASN A 45 2.78 -30.19 -19.67
C ASN A 45 1.95 -29.03 -19.15
N SER A 46 2.59 -27.90 -18.84
CA SER A 46 1.91 -26.68 -18.41
C SER A 46 0.95 -26.14 -19.47
N LEU A 47 1.32 -26.24 -20.76
CA LEU A 47 0.43 -25.87 -21.86
C LEU A 47 -0.76 -26.81 -21.98
N LEU A 48 -0.57 -28.13 -21.81
CA LEU A 48 -1.65 -29.09 -21.80
C LEU A 48 -2.58 -28.91 -20.60
N ASN A 49 -2.04 -28.60 -19.43
CA ASN A 49 -2.82 -28.28 -18.24
C ASN A 49 -3.68 -27.02 -18.46
N PHE A 50 -3.12 -25.97 -19.09
CA PHE A 50 -3.89 -24.79 -19.46
C PHE A 50 -5.11 -25.12 -20.34
N TYR A 51 -4.93 -25.94 -21.38
CA TYR A 51 -6.07 -26.36 -22.21
C TYR A 51 -7.01 -27.31 -21.48
N ALA A 52 -6.51 -28.19 -20.61
CA ALA A 52 -7.35 -29.03 -19.77
C ALA A 52 -8.22 -28.18 -18.82
N GLU A 53 -7.68 -27.16 -18.20
CA GLU A 53 -8.42 -26.22 -17.35
C GLU A 53 -9.51 -25.49 -18.16
N TYR A 54 -9.19 -25.01 -19.35
CA TYR A 54 -10.17 -24.34 -20.23
C TYR A 54 -11.32 -25.28 -20.61
N ILE A 55 -11.02 -26.53 -21.01
CA ILE A 55 -12.02 -27.54 -21.41
C ILE A 55 -12.91 -27.92 -20.24
N ASN A 56 -12.32 -28.15 -19.08
CA ASN A 56 -13.05 -28.66 -17.91
C ASN A 56 -13.71 -27.54 -17.08
N GLY A 57 -13.30 -26.29 -17.28
CA GLY A 57 -13.82 -25.14 -16.55
C GLY A 57 -13.40 -25.06 -15.08
N VAL A 58 -12.49 -25.92 -14.66
CA VAL A 58 -11.89 -25.99 -13.32
C VAL A 58 -10.41 -26.31 -13.44
N PRO A 59 -9.57 -25.96 -12.47
CA PRO A 59 -8.16 -26.35 -12.46
C PRO A 59 -8.02 -27.86 -12.68
N SER A 60 -7.32 -28.23 -13.74
CA SER A 60 -7.20 -29.62 -14.19
C SER A 60 -5.79 -29.89 -14.67
N GLU A 61 -5.28 -31.08 -14.36
CA GLU A 61 -3.98 -31.52 -14.83
C GLU A 61 -4.16 -32.55 -15.97
N TYR A 62 -3.29 -32.41 -16.97
CA TYR A 62 -3.22 -33.40 -18.04
C TYR A 62 -2.67 -34.73 -17.49
N THR A 63 -3.38 -35.82 -17.74
CA THR A 63 -2.93 -37.16 -17.41
C THR A 63 -2.50 -37.86 -18.68
N PHE A 64 -1.27 -38.36 -18.71
CA PHE A 64 -0.78 -39.09 -19.89
C PHE A 64 -1.68 -40.24 -20.25
N SER A 65 -2.15 -40.27 -21.50
CA SER A 65 -2.94 -41.34 -22.07
C SER A 65 -2.23 -41.90 -23.31
N ARG A 66 -2.25 -43.22 -23.49
CA ARG A 66 -1.76 -43.89 -24.72
C ARG A 66 -2.68 -43.65 -25.93
N GLY A 67 -3.84 -43.05 -25.70
CA GLY A 67 -4.83 -42.70 -26.71
C GLY A 67 -4.60 -41.33 -27.35
N ARG A 68 -5.68 -40.63 -27.59
CA ARG A 68 -5.63 -39.25 -28.13
C ARG A 68 -5.40 -38.26 -27.01
N LEU A 69 -4.81 -37.09 -27.32
CA LEU A 69 -4.56 -36.03 -26.31
C LEU A 69 -5.79 -35.69 -25.47
N HIS A 70 -6.97 -35.65 -26.08
CA HIS A 70 -8.19 -35.28 -25.38
C HIS A 70 -8.62 -36.30 -24.32
N ASP A 71 -8.23 -37.59 -24.47
CA ASP A 71 -8.54 -38.64 -23.50
C ASP A 71 -7.87 -38.38 -22.14
N GLY A 72 -6.74 -37.66 -22.14
CA GLY A 72 -6.02 -37.25 -20.92
C GLY A 72 -6.36 -35.85 -20.41
N MET A 73 -7.18 -35.10 -21.15
CA MET A 73 -7.50 -33.70 -20.82
C MET A 73 -8.92 -33.52 -20.30
N ILE A 74 -9.89 -34.32 -20.83
CA ILE A 74 -11.32 -34.10 -20.56
C ILE A 74 -11.74 -34.94 -19.35
N ASN A 75 -12.23 -34.26 -18.33
CA ASN A 75 -12.75 -34.87 -17.09
C ASN A 75 -14.03 -34.17 -16.58
N SER A 76 -14.66 -33.36 -17.42
CA SER A 76 -15.92 -32.66 -17.13
C SER A 76 -16.87 -32.73 -18.33
N ASP A 77 -18.15 -32.67 -18.05
CA ASP A 77 -19.18 -32.58 -19.10
C ASP A 77 -19.45 -31.10 -19.43
N VAL A 78 -19.59 -30.79 -20.73
CA VAL A 78 -19.91 -29.42 -21.20
C VAL A 78 -21.26 -29.47 -21.92
N HIS A 79 -22.24 -28.78 -21.35
CA HIS A 79 -23.60 -28.74 -21.91
C HIS A 79 -23.89 -27.34 -22.48
N PHE A 80 -24.01 -27.27 -23.82
CA PHE A 80 -24.40 -26.04 -24.51
C PHE A 80 -25.92 -25.86 -24.51
N LYS A 81 -26.39 -24.71 -24.04
CA LYS A 81 -27.77 -24.25 -24.08
C LYS A 81 -27.90 -23.12 -25.09
N LYS A 82 -29.08 -22.48 -25.17
CA LYS A 82 -29.36 -21.45 -26.17
C LYS A 82 -28.45 -20.21 -26.01
N ASP A 83 -28.24 -19.75 -24.79
CA ASP A 83 -27.58 -18.47 -24.47
C ASP A 83 -26.49 -18.59 -23.40
N PHE A 84 -26.18 -19.80 -22.95
CA PHE A 84 -25.11 -20.12 -22.01
C PHE A 84 -24.67 -21.58 -22.18
N PHE A 85 -23.57 -21.94 -21.57
CA PHE A 85 -23.17 -23.33 -21.42
C PHE A 85 -22.75 -23.59 -19.97
N THR A 86 -22.75 -24.85 -19.60
CA THR A 86 -22.34 -25.27 -18.25
C THR A 86 -21.23 -26.29 -18.33
N HIS A 87 -20.29 -26.14 -17.40
CA HIS A 87 -19.36 -27.22 -17.07
C HIS A 87 -19.86 -27.94 -15.83
N ILE A 88 -19.93 -29.25 -15.91
CA ILE A 88 -20.31 -30.14 -14.80
C ILE A 88 -19.09 -30.95 -14.39
N HIS A 89 -18.57 -30.69 -13.23
CA HIS A 89 -17.42 -31.41 -12.66
C HIS A 89 -17.72 -31.84 -11.23
N ASN A 90 -17.60 -33.15 -10.96
CA ASN A 90 -17.90 -33.75 -9.66
C ASN A 90 -19.27 -33.32 -9.08
N GLY A 91 -20.31 -33.26 -9.92
CA GLY A 91 -21.67 -32.85 -9.53
C GLY A 91 -21.85 -31.35 -9.29
N LYS A 92 -20.83 -30.53 -9.49
CA LYS A 92 -20.92 -29.06 -9.41
C LYS A 92 -21.08 -28.49 -10.81
N GLU A 93 -22.07 -27.60 -10.98
CA GLU A 93 -22.35 -26.92 -12.22
C GLU A 93 -21.83 -25.49 -12.17
N ILE A 94 -21.10 -25.08 -13.24
CA ILE A 94 -20.61 -23.71 -13.42
C ILE A 94 -21.21 -23.17 -14.71
N PHE A 95 -21.92 -22.07 -14.60
CA PHE A 95 -22.60 -21.39 -15.72
C PHE A 95 -21.63 -20.44 -16.40
N LYS A 96 -21.56 -20.49 -17.74
CA LYS A 96 -20.65 -19.65 -18.52
C LYS A 96 -21.31 -19.05 -19.74
N ARG A 97 -20.89 -17.82 -20.12
CA ARG A 97 -21.36 -17.13 -21.30
C ARG A 97 -20.28 -16.26 -21.91
N PHE A 98 -20.19 -16.24 -23.24
CA PHE A 98 -19.34 -15.32 -23.97
C PHE A 98 -20.04 -13.98 -24.21
N ILE A 99 -19.34 -12.89 -23.89
CA ILE A 99 -19.61 -11.54 -24.34
C ILE A 99 -18.58 -11.19 -25.39
N SER A 100 -18.99 -11.02 -26.64
CA SER A 100 -18.08 -10.72 -27.75
C SER A 100 -18.22 -9.27 -28.17
N ILE A 101 -17.10 -8.63 -28.53
CA ILE A 101 -17.12 -7.25 -29.02
C ILE A 101 -17.53 -7.23 -30.48
N LYS A 102 -18.58 -6.45 -30.80
CA LYS A 102 -19.12 -6.28 -32.15
C LYS A 102 -18.45 -5.13 -32.90
N THR A 103 -18.35 -3.97 -32.27
CA THR A 103 -17.76 -2.78 -32.85
C THR A 103 -17.31 -1.81 -31.77
N TYR A 104 -16.52 -0.84 -32.16
CA TYR A 104 -16.07 0.27 -31.34
C TYR A 104 -16.66 1.56 -31.92
N ASP A 105 -17.57 2.18 -31.17
CA ASP A 105 -18.26 3.44 -31.59
C ASP A 105 -17.52 4.63 -30.95
N ILE A 106 -16.18 4.65 -31.11
CA ILE A 106 -15.27 5.68 -30.62
C ILE A 106 -14.18 5.90 -31.67
N ASP A 107 -13.70 7.12 -31.77
CA ASP A 107 -12.67 7.51 -32.74
C ASP A 107 -11.31 6.87 -32.37
N LYS A 108 -11.03 6.76 -31.09
CA LYS A 108 -9.79 6.18 -30.57
C LYS A 108 -10.04 5.32 -29.34
N ILE A 109 -9.51 4.09 -29.35
CA ILE A 109 -9.55 3.22 -28.17
C ILE A 109 -8.49 3.72 -27.17
N VAL A 110 -8.92 4.03 -25.94
CA VAL A 110 -8.03 4.46 -24.85
C VAL A 110 -7.57 3.27 -24.03
N SER A 111 -6.38 3.34 -23.46
CA SER A 111 -5.79 2.26 -22.64
C SER A 111 -6.64 1.86 -21.42
N THR A 112 -7.51 2.76 -20.94
CA THR A 112 -8.42 2.50 -19.82
C THR A 112 -9.77 1.92 -20.25
N ALA A 113 -9.93 1.55 -21.52
CA ALA A 113 -11.22 1.08 -22.05
C ALA A 113 -11.76 -0.17 -21.32
N LEU A 114 -10.89 -1.07 -20.92
CA LEU A 114 -11.25 -2.30 -20.18
C LEU A 114 -11.05 -2.19 -18.67
N SER A 115 -10.37 -1.17 -18.17
CA SER A 115 -10.05 -1.06 -16.73
C SER A 115 -11.28 -1.15 -15.83
N SER A 116 -12.41 -0.52 -16.23
CA SER A 116 -13.65 -0.59 -15.44
C SER A 116 -14.26 -1.99 -15.37
N VAL A 117 -14.05 -2.81 -16.40
CA VAL A 117 -14.50 -4.22 -16.40
C VAL A 117 -13.57 -5.06 -15.52
N LEU A 118 -12.26 -4.84 -15.63
CA LEU A 118 -11.26 -5.60 -14.85
C LEU A 118 -11.35 -5.36 -13.34
N HIS A 119 -11.90 -4.22 -12.93
CA HIS A 119 -12.12 -3.92 -11.51
C HIS A 119 -13.45 -4.47 -10.95
N LEU A 120 -14.21 -5.24 -11.73
CA LEU A 120 -15.40 -5.90 -11.23
C LEU A 120 -15.06 -7.08 -10.31
N SER A 121 -15.89 -7.25 -9.29
CA SER A 121 -15.80 -8.39 -8.35
C SER A 121 -16.49 -9.64 -8.93
N LEU A 122 -16.22 -9.93 -10.20
CA LEU A 122 -16.79 -11.03 -10.96
C LEU A 122 -15.69 -11.98 -11.41
N GLU A 123 -16.04 -13.22 -11.69
CA GLU A 123 -15.12 -14.21 -12.25
C GLU A 123 -15.30 -14.24 -13.78
N PHE A 124 -14.26 -13.93 -14.52
CA PHE A 124 -14.27 -13.92 -15.98
C PHE A 124 -12.87 -14.01 -16.57
N ASP A 125 -12.78 -14.50 -17.83
CA ASP A 125 -11.57 -14.49 -18.63
C ASP A 125 -11.70 -13.45 -19.75
N VAL A 126 -10.65 -12.67 -20.00
CA VAL A 126 -10.55 -11.79 -21.15
C VAL A 126 -9.66 -12.44 -22.19
N ILE A 127 -10.19 -12.69 -23.37
CA ILE A 127 -9.54 -13.41 -24.45
C ILE A 127 -9.40 -12.49 -25.65
N LEU A 128 -8.15 -12.11 -25.96
CA LEU A 128 -7.80 -11.30 -27.11
C LEU A 128 -7.03 -12.14 -28.13
N ASN A 129 -7.65 -12.41 -29.27
CA ASN A 129 -6.98 -13.06 -30.39
C ASN A 129 -6.53 -12.02 -31.40
N ILE A 130 -5.28 -12.11 -31.85
CA ILE A 130 -4.66 -11.20 -32.81
C ILE A 130 -4.13 -12.02 -33.99
N ASP A 131 -4.65 -11.78 -35.18
CA ASP A 131 -4.16 -12.37 -36.43
C ASP A 131 -3.39 -11.33 -37.24
N ASN A 132 -2.14 -11.63 -37.54
CA ASN A 132 -1.36 -10.82 -38.46
C ASN A 132 -1.86 -11.05 -39.90
N ILE A 133 -2.07 -9.96 -40.61
CA ILE A 133 -2.45 -10.02 -42.03
C ILE A 133 -1.37 -9.37 -42.89
N PRO A 134 -1.11 -9.89 -44.11
CA PRO A 134 -0.17 -9.26 -45.04
C PRO A 134 -0.55 -7.81 -45.34
N LYS A 135 0.43 -6.91 -45.43
CA LYS A 135 0.27 -5.49 -45.73
C LYS A 135 -0.62 -5.24 -46.92
N THR A 136 -0.40 -5.96 -48.02
CA THR A 136 -1.21 -5.89 -49.25
C THR A 136 -2.69 -6.22 -49.02
N LYS A 137 -3.01 -7.15 -48.12
CA LYS A 137 -4.39 -7.49 -47.74
C LYS A 137 -4.99 -6.39 -46.87
N ALA A 138 -4.20 -5.79 -45.98
CA ALA A 138 -4.65 -4.65 -45.19
C ALA A 138 -4.99 -3.45 -46.05
N GLU A 139 -4.12 -3.06 -46.98
CA GLU A 139 -4.33 -1.97 -47.92
C GLU A 139 -5.59 -2.16 -48.77
N LYS A 140 -5.79 -3.36 -49.32
CA LYS A 140 -7.03 -3.68 -50.09
C LYS A 140 -8.29 -3.50 -49.23
N ARG A 141 -8.26 -3.89 -47.95
CA ARG A 141 -9.39 -3.72 -47.05
C ARG A 141 -9.65 -2.24 -46.69
N ILE A 142 -8.60 -1.48 -46.47
CA ILE A 142 -8.67 -0.04 -46.22
C ILE A 142 -9.28 0.66 -47.46
N GLU A 143 -8.78 0.35 -48.63
CA GLU A 143 -9.30 0.91 -49.88
C GLU A 143 -10.80 0.55 -50.13
N THR A 144 -11.21 -0.69 -49.78
CA THR A 144 -12.63 -1.09 -49.84
C THR A 144 -13.49 -0.28 -48.87
N LYS A 145 -13.01 0.00 -47.67
CA LYS A 145 -13.70 0.87 -46.70
C LYS A 145 -13.73 2.32 -47.20
N ARG A 146 -12.64 2.83 -47.74
CA ARG A 146 -12.52 4.17 -48.33
C ARG A 146 -13.58 4.44 -49.39
N LYS A 147 -13.77 3.48 -50.30
CA LYS A 147 -14.80 3.59 -51.40
C LYS A 147 -16.22 3.72 -50.87
N ARG A 148 -16.48 3.14 -49.67
CA ARG A 148 -17.83 3.17 -49.06
C ARG A 148 -18.02 4.28 -48.04
N ALA A 149 -16.96 5.02 -47.69
CA ALA A 149 -16.98 6.05 -46.67
C ALA A 149 -17.46 7.39 -47.18
N ASN A 150 -18.04 8.21 -46.32
CA ASN A 150 -18.40 9.60 -46.58
C ASN A 150 -17.13 10.45 -46.69
N LYS A 151 -17.28 11.67 -47.30
CA LYS A 151 -16.15 12.54 -47.65
C LYS A 151 -15.27 12.94 -46.45
N SER A 152 -15.87 13.18 -45.28
CA SER A 152 -15.16 13.48 -44.03
C SER A 152 -14.31 12.32 -43.53
N VAL A 153 -14.88 11.12 -43.52
CA VAL A 153 -14.21 9.90 -43.02
C VAL A 153 -13.12 9.42 -44.00
N ARG A 154 -13.19 9.80 -45.30
CA ARG A 154 -12.15 9.46 -46.28
C ARG A 154 -10.79 10.05 -45.93
N VAL A 155 -10.76 11.27 -45.39
CA VAL A 155 -9.48 11.92 -44.99
C VAL A 155 -8.78 11.10 -43.93
N GLU A 156 -9.48 10.68 -42.89
CA GLU A 156 -8.93 9.84 -41.82
C GLU A 156 -8.47 8.47 -42.34
N ILE A 157 -9.22 7.88 -43.28
CA ILE A 157 -8.85 6.62 -43.93
C ILE A 157 -7.59 6.79 -44.78
N ASP A 158 -7.44 7.92 -45.48
CA ASP A 158 -6.25 8.22 -46.26
C ASP A 158 -5.01 8.40 -45.37
N GLU A 159 -5.12 9.13 -44.25
CA GLU A 159 -4.07 9.24 -43.25
C GLU A 159 -3.68 7.88 -42.69
N LEU A 160 -4.65 7.04 -42.31
CA LEU A 160 -4.37 5.68 -41.84
C LEU A 160 -3.67 4.85 -42.92
N ASN A 161 -4.08 4.96 -44.18
CA ASN A 161 -3.47 4.22 -45.28
C ASN A 161 -2.01 4.65 -45.52
N ASP A 162 -1.71 5.94 -45.37
CA ASP A 162 -0.36 6.46 -45.46
C ASP A 162 0.52 6.01 -44.30
N MET A 163 -0.02 5.93 -43.07
CA MET A 163 0.66 5.33 -41.94
C MET A 163 0.99 3.84 -42.15
N VAL A 164 0.07 3.09 -42.77
CA VAL A 164 0.28 1.66 -43.11
C VAL A 164 1.32 1.53 -44.22
N LYS A 165 1.27 2.34 -45.27
CA LYS A 165 2.26 2.31 -46.36
C LYS A 165 3.68 2.63 -45.88
N THR A 166 3.80 3.53 -44.92
CA THR A 166 5.10 3.95 -44.33
C THR A 166 5.54 3.08 -43.14
N ASP A 167 4.87 1.97 -42.88
CA ASP A 167 5.15 1.02 -41.78
C ASP A 167 5.13 1.65 -40.36
N ARG A 168 4.45 2.79 -40.21
CA ARG A 168 4.25 3.43 -38.90
C ARG A 168 3.19 2.70 -38.08
N VAL A 169 2.25 2.04 -38.73
CA VAL A 169 1.14 1.30 -38.12
C VAL A 169 0.92 0.00 -38.87
N LEU A 170 0.71 -1.07 -38.13
CA LEU A 170 0.30 -2.35 -38.67
C LEU A 170 -1.22 -2.52 -38.50
N MET A 171 -1.85 -3.15 -39.48
CA MET A 171 -3.26 -3.54 -39.39
C MET A 171 -3.37 -5.01 -39.13
N GLN A 172 -4.18 -5.38 -38.14
CA GLN A 172 -4.34 -6.76 -37.69
C GLN A 172 -5.84 -7.08 -37.52
N GLU A 173 -6.19 -8.34 -37.74
CA GLU A 173 -7.54 -8.83 -37.39
C GLU A 173 -7.55 -9.25 -35.93
N ILE A 174 -8.44 -8.66 -35.14
CA ILE A 174 -8.59 -9.04 -33.75
C ILE A 174 -10.01 -9.47 -33.40
N SER A 175 -10.13 -10.27 -32.37
CA SER A 175 -11.38 -10.46 -31.63
C SER A 175 -11.14 -10.36 -30.15
N LEU A 176 -11.97 -9.61 -29.46
CA LEU A 176 -11.99 -9.49 -28.01
C LEU A 176 -13.26 -10.12 -27.46
N ASN A 177 -13.10 -11.07 -26.56
CA ASN A 177 -14.18 -11.81 -25.95
C ASN A 177 -13.99 -11.86 -24.44
N ILE A 178 -15.07 -11.82 -23.69
CA ILE A 178 -15.08 -11.98 -22.23
C ILE A 178 -15.90 -13.23 -21.93
N LEU A 179 -15.29 -14.24 -21.31
CA LEU A 179 -15.97 -15.44 -20.84
C LEU A 179 -16.33 -15.26 -19.37
N VAL A 180 -17.60 -15.05 -19.10
CA VAL A 180 -18.12 -14.81 -17.74
C VAL A 180 -18.47 -16.13 -17.08
N HIS A 181 -18.11 -16.28 -15.80
CA HIS A 181 -18.35 -17.47 -14.99
C HIS A 181 -19.26 -17.15 -13.81
N ALA A 182 -20.20 -18.03 -13.49
CA ALA A 182 -21.05 -17.85 -12.31
C ALA A 182 -21.51 -19.20 -11.74
N LYS A 183 -21.91 -19.21 -10.47
CA LYS A 183 -22.44 -20.39 -9.79
C LYS A 183 -23.93 -20.63 -10.08
N THR A 184 -24.66 -19.58 -10.44
CA THR A 184 -26.07 -19.66 -10.81
C THR A 184 -26.32 -18.92 -12.11
N LYS A 185 -27.42 -19.29 -12.79
CA LYS A 185 -27.80 -18.60 -14.01
C LYS A 185 -28.16 -17.13 -13.75
N THR A 186 -28.80 -16.83 -12.63
CA THR A 186 -29.18 -15.45 -12.25
C THR A 186 -27.95 -14.57 -12.05
N ASP A 187 -26.90 -15.08 -11.36
CA ASP A 187 -25.65 -14.36 -11.19
C ASP A 187 -24.94 -14.14 -12.53
N LEU A 188 -25.00 -15.14 -13.44
CA LEU A 188 -24.45 -15.01 -14.78
C LEU A 188 -25.16 -13.91 -15.58
N ASP A 189 -26.48 -13.86 -15.54
CA ASP A 189 -27.28 -12.86 -16.25
C ASP A 189 -26.96 -11.46 -15.72
N ASN A 190 -26.89 -11.27 -14.39
CA ASN A 190 -26.56 -10.00 -13.75
C ASN A 190 -25.13 -9.54 -14.12
N ALA A 191 -24.15 -10.45 -14.04
CA ALA A 191 -22.77 -10.16 -14.40
C ALA A 191 -22.63 -9.75 -15.88
N CYS A 192 -23.31 -10.45 -16.78
CA CYS A 192 -23.30 -10.11 -18.20
C CYS A 192 -23.94 -8.74 -18.49
N ILE A 193 -25.00 -8.37 -17.78
CA ILE A 193 -25.63 -7.05 -17.90
C ILE A 193 -24.67 -5.96 -17.42
N GLU A 194 -24.04 -6.13 -16.27
CA GLU A 194 -23.08 -5.21 -15.69
C GLU A 194 -21.89 -4.95 -16.63
N ILE A 195 -21.24 -6.01 -17.10
CA ILE A 195 -20.13 -5.91 -18.06
C ILE A 195 -20.56 -5.20 -19.35
N THR A 196 -21.70 -5.59 -19.92
CA THR A 196 -22.22 -4.99 -21.18
C THR A 196 -22.49 -3.49 -21.02
N ASN A 197 -23.03 -3.06 -19.88
CA ASN A 197 -23.30 -1.66 -19.59
C ASN A 197 -22.00 -0.85 -19.44
N LEU A 198 -20.99 -1.37 -18.76
CA LEU A 198 -19.68 -0.73 -18.62
C LEU A 198 -18.97 -0.58 -19.97
N LEU A 199 -18.98 -1.62 -20.80
CA LEU A 199 -18.43 -1.56 -22.16
C LEU A 199 -19.14 -0.50 -22.99
N LYS A 200 -20.49 -0.46 -22.93
CA LYS A 200 -21.30 0.55 -23.66
C LYS A 200 -20.98 1.98 -23.23
N GLN A 201 -20.77 2.22 -21.93
CA GLN A 201 -20.36 3.55 -21.42
C GLN A 201 -19.00 4.01 -22.00
N LYS A 202 -18.16 3.07 -22.41
CA LYS A 202 -16.85 3.32 -23.05
C LYS A 202 -16.92 3.31 -24.58
N GLY A 203 -18.12 3.30 -25.18
CA GLY A 203 -18.31 3.26 -26.62
C GLY A 203 -17.94 1.90 -27.25
N ILE A 204 -17.87 0.83 -26.44
CA ILE A 204 -17.60 -0.53 -26.93
C ILE A 204 -18.92 -1.28 -27.03
N VAL A 205 -19.33 -1.61 -28.25
CA VAL A 205 -20.56 -2.36 -28.50
C VAL A 205 -20.28 -3.85 -28.43
N SER A 206 -20.92 -4.52 -27.49
CA SER A 206 -20.77 -5.96 -27.26
C SER A 206 -22.08 -6.71 -27.53
N THR A 207 -21.97 -8.02 -27.58
CA THR A 207 -23.12 -8.93 -27.69
C THR A 207 -22.89 -10.18 -26.85
N GLN A 208 -23.93 -10.64 -26.18
CA GLN A 208 -23.91 -11.96 -25.54
C GLN A 208 -24.13 -13.01 -26.65
N GLU A 209 -23.22 -13.99 -26.70
CA GLU A 209 -23.28 -15.01 -27.74
C GLU A 209 -24.39 -16.02 -27.47
N SER A 210 -25.05 -16.43 -28.55
CA SER A 210 -26.04 -17.51 -28.56
C SER A 210 -25.68 -18.55 -29.63
N ILE A 211 -26.04 -18.29 -30.89
CA ILE A 211 -25.73 -19.18 -32.03
C ILE A 211 -24.22 -19.35 -32.24
N GLY A 212 -23.47 -18.26 -32.00
CA GLY A 212 -22.00 -18.23 -32.14
C GLY A 212 -21.24 -18.89 -30.98
N MET A 213 -21.89 -19.35 -29.94
CA MET A 213 -21.23 -19.80 -28.71
C MET A 213 -20.35 -21.04 -28.89
N LEU A 214 -20.88 -22.07 -29.57
CA LEU A 214 -20.14 -23.30 -29.85
C LEU A 214 -18.91 -23.06 -30.75
N PRO A 215 -19.00 -22.36 -31.90
CA PRO A 215 -17.84 -21.99 -32.67
C PRO A 215 -16.85 -21.17 -31.89
N MET A 216 -17.32 -20.25 -31.04
CA MET A 216 -16.48 -19.38 -30.22
C MET A 216 -15.67 -20.21 -29.21
N PHE A 217 -16.31 -21.14 -28.50
CA PHE A 217 -15.65 -22.05 -27.58
C PHE A 217 -14.48 -22.81 -28.22
N PHE A 218 -14.69 -23.35 -29.42
CA PHE A 218 -13.64 -24.08 -30.14
C PHE A 218 -12.61 -23.15 -30.81
N SER A 219 -12.90 -21.87 -30.99
CA SER A 219 -11.99 -20.92 -31.68
C SER A 219 -10.70 -20.65 -30.89
N PHE A 220 -10.68 -20.92 -29.59
CA PHE A 220 -9.50 -20.69 -28.72
C PHE A 220 -8.50 -21.85 -28.72
N PHE A 221 -8.85 -22.97 -29.34
CA PHE A 221 -7.89 -24.05 -29.53
C PHE A 221 -6.91 -23.74 -30.67
N PRO A 222 -5.67 -24.25 -30.61
CA PRO A 222 -4.69 -24.05 -31.67
C PRO A 222 -5.25 -24.41 -33.05
N ASN A 223 -4.93 -23.59 -34.05
CA ASN A 223 -5.41 -23.73 -35.44
C ASN A 223 -6.94 -23.64 -35.64
N ARG A 224 -7.71 -23.23 -34.63
CA ARG A 224 -9.16 -23.10 -34.73
C ARG A 224 -9.66 -21.67 -34.79
N ASN A 225 -8.78 -20.65 -34.77
CA ASN A 225 -9.15 -19.25 -34.79
C ASN A 225 -10.05 -18.82 -35.96
N ARG A 226 -10.06 -19.60 -37.06
CA ARG A 226 -11.02 -19.43 -38.17
C ARG A 226 -12.50 -19.57 -37.76
N LEU A 227 -12.79 -20.24 -36.66
CA LEU A 227 -14.14 -20.40 -36.12
C LEU A 227 -14.63 -19.14 -35.40
N ASN A 228 -13.73 -18.19 -35.11
CA ASN A 228 -14.06 -16.95 -34.46
C ASN A 228 -14.80 -16.01 -35.42
N LEU A 229 -16.07 -15.73 -35.11
CA LEU A 229 -16.99 -14.95 -35.95
C LEU A 229 -16.89 -13.43 -35.73
N ARG A 230 -16.14 -12.99 -34.73
CA ARG A 230 -16.14 -11.58 -34.26
C ARG A 230 -14.86 -10.80 -34.59
N LYS A 231 -14.16 -11.22 -35.62
CA LYS A 231 -12.92 -10.53 -36.03
C LYS A 231 -13.19 -9.12 -36.57
N ARG A 232 -12.33 -8.18 -36.14
CA ARG A 232 -12.34 -6.77 -36.57
C ARG A 232 -10.93 -6.36 -36.98
N LEU A 233 -10.85 -5.50 -37.98
CA LEU A 233 -9.60 -4.94 -38.44
C LEU A 233 -9.31 -3.67 -37.62
N LEU A 234 -8.23 -3.70 -36.82
CA LEU A 234 -7.76 -2.58 -35.99
C LEU A 234 -6.28 -2.28 -36.27
N SER A 235 -5.87 -1.06 -35.97
CA SER A 235 -4.48 -0.64 -35.98
C SER A 235 -3.72 -1.19 -34.76
N SER A 236 -2.40 -1.41 -34.91
CA SER A 236 -1.54 -1.83 -33.80
C SER A 236 -1.62 -0.88 -32.59
N GLN A 237 -1.85 0.41 -32.81
CA GLN A 237 -2.03 1.40 -31.74
C GLN A 237 -3.31 1.14 -30.93
N ASN A 238 -4.42 0.89 -31.60
CA ASN A 238 -5.69 0.57 -30.94
C ASN A 238 -5.63 -0.78 -30.24
N ILE A 239 -4.91 -1.77 -30.81
CA ILE A 239 -4.70 -3.08 -30.20
C ILE A 239 -3.88 -2.95 -28.92
N ALA A 240 -2.79 -2.16 -28.95
CA ALA A 240 -1.98 -1.89 -27.76
C ALA A 240 -2.81 -1.30 -26.60
N SER A 241 -3.83 -0.49 -26.93
CA SER A 241 -4.76 0.05 -25.92
C SER A 241 -5.75 -0.97 -25.36
N LEU A 242 -5.93 -2.12 -26.02
CA LEU A 242 -6.77 -3.22 -25.54
C LEU A 242 -5.99 -4.27 -24.77
N ILE A 243 -4.65 -4.27 -24.88
CA ILE A 243 -3.80 -5.15 -24.09
C ILE A 243 -3.67 -4.53 -22.69
N VAL A 244 -4.37 -5.09 -21.74
CA VAL A 244 -4.35 -4.63 -20.37
C VAL A 244 -3.34 -5.48 -19.60
N LEU A 245 -2.22 -4.86 -19.22
CA LEU A 245 -1.22 -5.44 -18.35
C LEU A 245 -1.27 -4.77 -16.96
N GLU A 246 -2.43 -4.33 -16.56
CA GLU A 246 -2.67 -3.75 -15.25
C GLU A 246 -2.67 -4.86 -14.22
N LYS A 247 -1.66 -4.90 -13.37
CA LYS A 247 -1.67 -5.73 -12.18
C LYS A 247 -2.26 -4.92 -11.05
N GLN A 248 -3.30 -5.45 -10.41
CA GLN A 248 -3.80 -4.88 -9.17
C GLN A 248 -2.68 -4.86 -8.13
N ASN A 249 -2.60 -3.74 -7.42
CA ASN A 249 -1.70 -3.65 -6.29
C ASN A 249 -2.24 -4.52 -5.15
N CYS A 250 -1.67 -5.70 -5.00
CA CYS A 250 -2.03 -6.64 -3.92
C CYS A 250 -1.24 -6.40 -2.64
N GLY A 251 -0.38 -5.37 -2.59
CA GLY A 251 0.54 -5.15 -1.46
C GLY A 251 1.68 -6.17 -1.42
N PHE A 252 2.34 -6.28 -0.27
CA PHE A 252 3.54 -7.10 -0.08
C PHE A 252 3.31 -8.20 0.95
N SER A 253 3.78 -9.41 0.65
CA SER A 253 3.57 -10.59 1.50
C SER A 253 4.35 -10.54 2.81
N ARG A 254 5.44 -9.78 2.87
CA ARG A 254 6.35 -9.63 4.03
C ARG A 254 6.88 -8.21 4.14
N ASN A 255 7.45 -7.88 5.29
CA ASN A 255 8.04 -6.57 5.56
C ASN A 255 9.35 -6.73 6.37
N SER A 256 9.98 -5.61 6.73
CA SER A 256 11.25 -5.60 7.48
C SER A 256 11.12 -6.13 8.91
N TRP A 257 9.93 -6.25 9.47
CA TRP A 257 9.71 -6.80 10.82
C TRP A 257 9.53 -8.31 10.83
N GLY A 258 9.21 -8.93 9.68
CA GLY A 258 9.01 -10.37 9.60
C GLY A 258 8.50 -10.88 8.26
N ASN A 259 8.31 -12.19 8.18
CA ASN A 259 7.96 -12.91 6.95
C ASN A 259 6.46 -12.87 6.60
N ARG A 260 5.69 -12.00 7.23
CA ARG A 260 4.25 -11.85 6.98
C ARG A 260 3.90 -10.37 6.85
N HIS A 261 2.88 -10.08 6.03
CA HIS A 261 2.26 -8.75 5.95
C HIS A 261 1.65 -8.33 7.28
N LEU A 262 1.45 -7.03 7.48
CA LEU A 262 0.87 -6.50 8.72
C LEU A 262 -0.60 -6.88 8.86
N THR A 263 -1.42 -6.65 7.84
CA THR A 263 -2.83 -7.04 7.85
C THR A 263 -3.37 -7.17 6.44
N ILE A 264 -4.63 -7.57 6.31
CA ILE A 264 -5.31 -7.68 5.02
C ILE A 264 -6.50 -6.74 5.03
N PHE A 265 -6.54 -5.83 4.07
CA PHE A 265 -7.71 -5.01 3.75
C PHE A 265 -8.37 -5.49 2.46
N ARG A 266 -9.50 -4.90 2.11
CA ARG A 266 -10.17 -5.12 0.84
C ARG A 266 -9.94 -3.95 -0.09
N ASN A 267 -9.60 -4.23 -1.33
CA ASN A 267 -9.64 -3.28 -2.43
C ASN A 267 -11.11 -2.93 -2.79
N GLN A 268 -11.31 -1.94 -3.67
CA GLN A 268 -12.65 -1.58 -4.18
C GLN A 268 -13.35 -2.75 -4.87
N ASP A 269 -12.62 -3.59 -5.59
CA ASP A 269 -13.10 -4.80 -6.24
C ASP A 269 -13.25 -6.00 -5.29
N LYS A 270 -13.10 -5.76 -3.97
CA LYS A 270 -13.14 -6.75 -2.88
C LYS A 270 -11.99 -7.76 -2.88
N SER A 271 -10.98 -7.60 -3.74
CA SER A 271 -9.75 -8.38 -3.68
C SER A 271 -8.97 -8.09 -2.39
N PRO A 272 -8.17 -9.04 -1.88
CA PRO A 272 -7.34 -8.83 -0.71
C PRO A 272 -6.13 -7.94 -1.03
N TYR A 273 -5.86 -6.97 -0.17
CA TYR A 273 -4.66 -6.16 -0.17
C TYR A 273 -3.82 -6.46 1.07
N LEU A 274 -2.58 -6.87 0.88
CA LEU A 274 -1.62 -7.20 1.93
C LEU A 274 -0.94 -5.92 2.42
N PHE A 275 -1.53 -5.29 3.42
CA PHE A 275 -1.06 -4.00 3.92
C PHE A 275 0.20 -4.14 4.77
N ASN A 276 1.12 -3.20 4.56
CA ASN A 276 2.33 -2.98 5.35
C ASN A 276 2.59 -1.48 5.48
N PHE A 277 3.26 -1.06 6.56
CA PHE A 277 3.80 0.29 6.65
C PHE A 277 4.96 0.53 5.68
N HIS A 278 5.75 -0.50 5.42
CA HIS A 278 6.96 -0.43 4.60
C HIS A 278 6.66 -0.20 3.12
N ALA A 279 7.43 0.67 2.48
CA ALA A 279 7.22 1.10 1.09
C ALA A 279 7.46 0.01 0.04
N TYR A 280 8.30 -0.98 0.36
CA TYR A 280 8.68 -2.07 -0.53
C TYR A 280 8.65 -3.40 0.21
N GLU A 281 8.57 -4.48 -0.55
CA GLU A 281 8.77 -5.81 -0.01
C GLU A 281 10.25 -6.00 0.41
N ALA A 282 10.48 -6.40 1.64
CA ALA A 282 11.80 -6.74 2.11
C ALA A 282 12.31 -7.99 1.37
N LYS A 283 13.43 -7.87 0.65
CA LYS A 283 14.03 -9.00 -0.07
C LYS A 283 14.71 -9.98 0.88
N ARG A 284 15.30 -9.47 1.96
CA ARG A 284 15.95 -10.22 3.03
C ARG A 284 15.38 -9.80 4.39
N ARG A 285 15.54 -10.63 5.40
CA ARG A 285 15.06 -10.34 6.78
C ARG A 285 15.67 -9.06 7.37
N ASP A 286 16.88 -8.68 6.92
CA ASP A 286 17.61 -7.53 7.45
C ASP A 286 17.48 -6.26 6.59
N ASP A 287 16.65 -6.30 5.54
CA ASP A 287 16.41 -5.13 4.70
C ASP A 287 15.64 -4.06 5.50
N LYS A 288 16.27 -2.90 5.68
CA LYS A 288 15.70 -1.75 6.39
C LYS A 288 14.95 -0.84 5.42
N VAL A 289 13.69 -1.16 5.22
CA VAL A 289 12.81 -0.40 4.32
C VAL A 289 12.11 0.70 5.08
N SER A 290 11.98 1.90 4.50
CA SER A 290 11.22 2.99 5.11
C SER A 290 9.74 2.63 5.23
N GLY A 291 9.15 2.93 6.39
CA GLY A 291 7.73 2.65 6.67
C GLY A 291 7.02 3.82 7.36
N HIS A 292 7.66 4.99 7.47
CA HIS A 292 7.05 6.15 8.11
C HIS A 292 5.75 6.52 7.40
N THR A 293 4.70 6.72 8.18
CA THR A 293 3.35 6.89 7.67
C THR A 293 2.73 8.18 8.22
N ILE A 294 2.05 8.93 7.39
CA ILE A 294 1.26 10.09 7.81
C ILE A 294 -0.21 9.79 7.54
N ILE A 295 -1.08 10.12 8.49
CA ILE A 295 -2.52 9.90 8.38
C ILE A 295 -3.22 11.24 8.46
N PHE A 296 -4.02 11.58 7.44
CA PHE A 296 -4.93 12.72 7.46
C PHE A 296 -6.38 12.24 7.45
N GLY A 297 -7.13 12.65 8.47
CA GLY A 297 -8.54 12.29 8.54
C GLY A 297 -9.28 13.08 9.62
N GLY A 298 -10.45 13.59 9.29
CA GLY A 298 -11.29 14.40 10.19
C GLY A 298 -11.68 13.68 11.48
N THR A 299 -12.18 14.45 12.43
CA THR A 299 -12.75 13.89 13.67
C THR A 299 -13.91 12.94 13.33
N GLY A 300 -13.96 11.79 13.99
CA GLY A 300 -14.97 10.77 13.75
C GLY A 300 -14.78 9.94 12.46
N ALA A 301 -13.74 10.18 11.66
CA ALA A 301 -13.45 9.39 10.47
C ALA A 301 -13.00 7.94 10.78
N GLY A 302 -12.63 7.63 12.02
CA GLY A 302 -12.19 6.30 12.45
C GLY A 302 -10.68 6.11 12.44
N LYS A 303 -9.89 7.18 12.55
CA LYS A 303 -8.43 7.11 12.65
C LYS A 303 -7.95 6.24 13.82
N THR A 304 -8.43 6.52 15.02
CA THR A 304 -8.05 5.79 16.23
C THR A 304 -8.36 4.31 16.09
N THR A 305 -9.57 3.95 15.61
CA THR A 305 -9.96 2.55 15.37
C THR A 305 -9.05 1.86 14.33
N LEU A 306 -8.68 2.56 13.25
CA LEU A 306 -7.73 2.01 12.28
C LEU A 306 -6.37 1.73 12.93
N ILE A 307 -5.87 2.67 13.72
CA ILE A 307 -4.56 2.53 14.37
C ILE A 307 -4.59 1.45 15.45
N GLU A 308 -5.63 1.36 16.25
CA GLU A 308 -5.82 0.28 17.21
C GLU A 308 -5.79 -1.10 16.52
N PHE A 309 -6.48 -1.21 15.38
CA PHE A 309 -6.45 -2.42 14.57
C PHE A 309 -5.05 -2.72 14.03
N LEU A 310 -4.31 -1.72 13.54
CA LEU A 310 -2.95 -1.89 13.05
C LEU A 310 -1.96 -2.25 14.18
N ILE A 311 -2.07 -1.60 15.35
CA ILE A 311 -1.26 -1.93 16.54
C ILE A 311 -1.53 -3.37 16.99
N THR A 312 -2.79 -3.78 17.05
CA THR A 312 -3.15 -5.17 17.39
C THR A 312 -2.49 -6.16 16.43
N ASN A 313 -2.47 -5.85 15.13
CA ASN A 313 -1.79 -6.68 14.15
C ASN A 313 -0.25 -6.66 14.26
N CYS A 314 0.35 -5.65 14.86
CA CYS A 314 1.78 -5.59 15.16
C CYS A 314 2.22 -6.64 16.19
N PHE A 315 1.30 -7.16 17.00
CA PHE A 315 1.64 -8.14 18.04
C PHE A 315 2.18 -9.46 17.51
N LYS A 316 1.93 -9.79 16.25
CA LYS A 316 2.52 -10.99 15.61
C LYS A 316 4.05 -10.90 15.40
N TYR A 317 4.63 -9.69 15.40
CA TYR A 317 6.08 -9.51 15.28
C TYR A 317 6.72 -9.55 16.68
N LYS A 318 7.32 -10.68 17.03
CA LYS A 318 7.74 -11.01 18.40
C LYS A 318 8.66 -9.96 19.03
N ASP A 319 9.62 -9.44 18.25
CA ASP A 319 10.67 -8.54 18.76
C ASP A 319 10.32 -7.05 18.65
N LEU A 320 9.13 -6.71 18.17
CA LEU A 320 8.69 -5.33 17.96
C LEU A 320 8.27 -4.69 19.29
N SER A 321 8.85 -3.53 19.63
CA SER A 321 8.41 -2.66 20.73
C SER A 321 7.51 -1.55 20.20
N ILE A 322 6.41 -1.24 20.87
CA ILE A 322 5.42 -0.26 20.44
C ILE A 322 5.27 0.82 21.51
N LEU A 323 5.45 2.08 21.11
CA LEU A 323 5.12 3.27 21.89
C LEU A 323 4.00 4.02 21.18
N ALA A 324 2.91 4.31 21.88
CA ALA A 324 1.85 5.17 21.38
C ALA A 324 1.65 6.37 22.29
N LEU A 325 1.53 7.54 21.70
CA LEU A 325 1.09 8.77 22.35
C LEU A 325 -0.38 8.95 22.00
N ASP A 326 -1.23 8.71 22.97
CA ASP A 326 -2.69 8.73 22.84
C ASP A 326 -3.28 10.07 23.29
N ARG A 327 -4.47 10.38 22.83
CA ARG A 327 -5.23 11.55 23.27
C ARG A 327 -6.67 11.16 23.59
N ASN A 328 -7.24 11.80 24.61
CA ASN A 328 -8.63 11.52 25.05
C ASN A 328 -8.89 10.07 25.47
N ASN A 329 -7.89 9.37 25.99
CA ASN A 329 -8.00 7.96 26.45
C ASN A 329 -8.52 6.97 25.38
N GLY A 330 -8.37 7.30 24.10
CA GLY A 330 -8.91 6.50 23.00
C GLY A 330 -8.38 5.07 22.97
N MET A 331 -7.12 4.86 23.30
CA MET A 331 -6.43 3.57 23.23
C MET A 331 -6.43 2.77 24.53
N ARG A 332 -7.03 3.26 25.62
CA ARG A 332 -6.96 2.62 26.94
C ARG A 332 -7.51 1.19 26.93
N VAL A 333 -8.72 1.00 26.41
CA VAL A 333 -9.39 -0.31 26.40
C VAL A 333 -8.60 -1.34 25.57
N MET A 334 -8.09 -0.93 24.41
CA MET A 334 -7.25 -1.78 23.56
C MET A 334 -5.94 -2.15 24.25
N THR A 335 -5.31 -1.18 24.93
CA THR A 335 -4.04 -1.39 25.65
C THR A 335 -4.19 -2.41 26.77
N GLU A 336 -5.24 -2.27 27.59
CA GLU A 336 -5.56 -3.21 28.64
C GLU A 336 -5.87 -4.62 28.08
N PHE A 337 -6.62 -4.69 26.98
CA PHE A 337 -6.92 -5.95 26.30
C PHE A 337 -5.69 -6.70 25.79
N LEU A 338 -4.68 -5.95 25.30
CA LEU A 338 -3.43 -6.50 24.77
C LEU A 338 -2.35 -6.75 25.86
N ASP A 339 -2.70 -6.66 27.13
CA ASP A 339 -1.75 -6.72 28.24
C ASP A 339 -0.61 -5.69 28.09
N GLY A 340 -0.93 -4.52 27.51
CA GLY A 340 -0.04 -3.38 27.40
C GLY A 340 0.06 -2.58 28.71
N GLN A 341 0.91 -1.56 28.70
CA GLN A 341 1.03 -0.58 29.77
C GLN A 341 0.38 0.74 29.33
N TYR A 342 -0.64 1.21 30.04
CA TYR A 342 -1.27 2.52 29.83
C TYR A 342 -0.91 3.43 31.00
N ASN A 343 -0.30 4.58 30.72
CA ASN A 343 0.09 5.57 31.73
C ASN A 343 -0.74 6.83 31.54
N ASP A 344 -1.56 7.11 32.51
CA ASP A 344 -2.35 8.36 32.60
C ASP A 344 -1.64 9.44 33.43
N SER A 345 -2.32 10.54 33.71
CA SER A 345 -1.80 11.69 34.45
C SER A 345 -1.26 11.35 35.84
N ASN A 346 -1.80 10.34 36.49
CA ASN A 346 -1.45 10.00 37.87
C ASN A 346 -0.22 9.07 37.93
N ASP A 347 -0.01 8.29 36.89
CA ASP A 347 0.98 7.24 36.85
C ASP A 347 2.17 7.55 35.93
N PHE A 348 2.19 8.73 35.30
CA PHE A 348 3.25 9.12 34.38
C PHE A 348 4.37 9.90 35.07
N TYR A 349 5.55 9.31 35.14
CA TYR A 349 6.75 9.93 35.65
C TYR A 349 7.98 9.43 34.89
N ILE A 350 9.00 10.28 34.80
CA ILE A 350 10.25 9.97 34.10
C ILE A 350 11.47 10.34 34.96
N ASN A 351 12.52 9.56 34.81
CA ASN A 351 13.84 9.90 35.31
C ASN A 351 14.90 9.73 34.23
N PRO A 352 15.22 10.77 33.42
CA PRO A 352 16.24 10.69 32.37
C PRO A 352 17.63 10.26 32.90
N PHE A 353 17.92 10.49 34.17
CA PHE A 353 19.17 10.09 34.80
C PHE A 353 19.24 8.59 35.16
N SER A 354 18.18 7.84 34.92
CA SER A 354 18.17 6.37 34.98
C SER A 354 18.91 5.73 33.80
N LEU A 355 19.23 6.48 32.76
CA LEU A 355 20.02 6.04 31.62
C LEU A 355 21.43 5.61 32.05
N LYS A 356 21.98 4.56 31.39
CA LYS A 356 23.35 4.09 31.68
C LYS A 356 24.38 5.18 31.38
N ASN A 357 25.47 5.21 32.15
CA ASN A 357 26.61 6.11 31.94
C ASN A 357 27.33 5.77 30.62
N THR A 358 26.94 6.41 29.54
CA THR A 358 27.60 6.33 28.22
C THR A 358 27.78 7.73 27.66
N SER A 359 28.78 7.94 26.79
CA SER A 359 29.01 9.24 26.17
C SER A 359 27.74 9.77 25.48
N ALA A 360 27.03 8.90 24.72
CA ALA A 360 25.80 9.26 24.04
C ALA A 360 24.68 9.68 24.99
N ASN A 361 24.50 8.96 26.09
CA ASN A 361 23.50 9.31 27.11
C ASN A 361 23.85 10.60 27.84
N CYS A 362 25.14 10.82 28.16
CA CYS A 362 25.58 12.07 28.76
C CYS A 362 25.33 13.27 27.82
N THR A 363 25.64 13.15 26.54
CA THR A 363 25.34 14.19 25.54
C THR A 363 23.85 14.47 25.49
N PHE A 364 23.02 13.42 25.40
CA PHE A 364 21.57 13.59 25.42
C PHE A 364 21.06 14.33 26.68
N LEU A 365 21.57 13.97 27.86
CA LEU A 365 21.19 14.61 29.11
C LEU A 365 21.58 16.09 29.14
N VAL A 366 22.72 16.47 28.56
CA VAL A 366 23.09 17.88 28.40
C VAL A 366 22.08 18.60 27.53
N SER A 367 21.74 18.05 26.36
CA SER A 367 20.74 18.62 25.46
C SER A 367 19.35 18.73 26.11
N TRP A 368 18.94 17.70 26.85
CA TRP A 368 17.68 17.67 27.56
C TRP A 368 17.60 18.74 28.67
N LEU A 369 18.68 18.92 29.44
CA LEU A 369 18.79 19.95 30.47
C LEU A 369 18.89 21.37 29.83
N ALA A 370 19.61 21.52 28.73
CA ALA A 370 19.68 22.77 27.98
C ALA A 370 18.29 23.20 27.53
N PHE A 371 17.51 22.28 26.99
CA PHE A 371 16.10 22.54 26.62
C PHE A 371 15.25 22.93 27.84
N MET A 372 15.43 22.24 28.99
CA MET A 372 14.77 22.56 30.25
C MET A 372 15.13 23.99 30.73
N LEU A 373 16.36 24.43 30.52
CA LEU A 373 16.85 25.76 30.93
C LEU A 373 16.62 26.84 29.87
N ASN A 374 16.03 26.51 28.71
CA ASN A 374 15.86 27.35 27.51
C ASN A 374 17.20 27.89 26.98
N ILE A 375 18.25 27.08 27.00
CA ILE A 375 19.58 27.38 26.45
C ILE A 375 19.69 26.76 25.05
N ASP A 376 20.16 27.56 24.09
CA ASP A 376 20.48 27.05 22.77
C ASP A 376 21.84 26.35 22.81
N GLU A 377 21.90 25.11 22.30
CA GLU A 377 23.14 24.32 22.26
C GLU A 377 24.19 24.94 21.32
N ASP A 378 23.76 25.66 20.28
CA ASP A 378 24.62 26.35 19.31
C ASP A 378 24.87 27.84 19.69
N THR A 379 24.58 28.19 20.94
CA THR A 379 24.67 29.57 21.42
C THR A 379 26.06 30.15 21.23
N LYS A 380 26.10 31.47 20.94
CA LYS A 380 27.36 32.25 20.93
C LYS A 380 27.63 32.93 22.26
N ASP A 381 26.67 32.95 23.19
CA ASP A 381 26.81 33.58 24.51
C ASP A 381 27.78 32.79 25.39
N GLU A 382 28.78 33.45 25.88
CA GLU A 382 29.82 32.86 26.76
C GLU A 382 29.26 32.39 28.10
N LYS A 383 28.20 33.02 28.64
CA LYS A 383 27.55 32.57 29.88
C LYS A 383 26.82 31.24 29.66
N GLU A 384 26.11 31.13 28.57
CA GLU A 384 25.40 29.88 28.20
C GLU A 384 26.37 28.76 27.90
N LYS A 385 27.47 29.01 27.17
CA LYS A 385 28.53 28.02 26.93
C LYS A 385 29.15 27.49 28.23
N LYS A 386 29.41 28.39 29.18
CA LYS A 386 29.89 27.99 30.52
C LYS A 386 28.87 27.10 31.24
N THR A 387 27.58 27.46 31.15
CA THR A 387 26.50 26.68 31.73
C THR A 387 26.43 25.28 31.09
N LEU A 388 26.46 25.13 29.76
CA LEU A 388 26.49 23.83 29.08
C LEU A 388 27.69 22.97 29.53
N SER A 389 28.87 23.57 29.67
CA SER A 389 30.07 22.90 30.19
C SER A 389 29.89 22.42 31.62
N ALA A 390 29.28 23.27 32.50
CA ALA A 390 28.98 22.91 33.88
C ALA A 390 27.96 21.75 33.97
N LEU A 391 26.90 21.77 33.15
CA LEU A 391 25.93 20.65 33.07
C LEU A 391 26.64 19.36 32.73
N SER A 392 27.52 19.36 31.73
CA SER A 392 28.28 18.18 31.32
C SER A 392 29.19 17.63 32.42
N LYS A 393 29.90 18.54 33.13
CA LYS A 393 30.75 18.14 34.28
C LYS A 393 29.92 17.55 35.42
N THR A 394 28.82 18.20 35.77
CA THR A 394 27.95 17.78 36.87
C THR A 394 27.32 16.40 36.59
N ILE A 395 26.88 16.10 35.37
CA ILE A 395 26.39 14.77 34.99
C ILE A 395 27.46 13.70 35.27
N ARG A 396 28.71 13.95 34.85
CA ARG A 396 29.81 13.01 35.08
C ARG A 396 30.12 12.81 36.57
N VAL A 397 30.08 13.91 37.35
CA VAL A 397 30.26 13.84 38.80
C VAL A 397 29.16 13.00 39.45
N CYS A 398 27.90 13.20 39.09
CA CYS A 398 26.78 12.43 39.59
C CYS A 398 26.95 10.94 39.28
N TYR A 399 27.27 10.58 38.03
CA TYR A 399 27.52 9.17 37.67
C TYR A 399 28.71 8.56 38.43
N ASN A 400 29.79 9.30 38.64
CA ASN A 400 30.95 8.83 39.41
C ASN A 400 30.61 8.62 40.89
N ASN A 401 29.78 9.47 41.48
CA ASN A 401 29.33 9.34 42.87
C ASN A 401 28.46 8.09 43.06
N ILE A 402 27.56 7.78 42.09
CA ILE A 402 26.78 6.53 42.10
C ILE A 402 27.69 5.29 42.11
N THR A 403 28.72 5.31 41.26
CA THR A 403 29.65 4.18 41.16
C THR A 403 30.37 3.93 42.47
N LYS A 404 30.65 4.99 43.22
CA LYS A 404 31.32 4.92 44.54
C LYS A 404 30.38 4.54 45.69
N GLN A 405 29.10 4.85 45.59
CA GLN A 405 28.11 4.67 46.68
C GLN A 405 27.24 3.42 46.53
N GLY A 406 27.60 2.47 45.66
CA GLY A 406 26.92 1.18 45.58
C GLY A 406 25.62 1.19 44.73
N GLY A 407 25.47 2.11 43.79
CA GLY A 407 24.50 1.96 42.71
C GLY A 407 23.12 2.64 42.85
N ALA A 408 23.01 3.67 43.69
CA ALA A 408 21.78 4.48 43.76
C ALA A 408 21.63 5.39 42.50
N ILE A 409 20.49 5.29 41.83
CA ILE A 409 20.14 6.15 40.67
C ILE A 409 19.85 7.56 41.18
N PHE A 410 20.47 8.61 40.57
CA PHE A 410 20.17 9.99 40.94
C PHE A 410 18.97 10.56 40.22
N LYS A 411 18.36 11.59 40.79
CA LYS A 411 17.22 12.33 40.30
C LYS A 411 17.61 13.73 39.88
N LEU A 412 16.69 14.46 39.27
CA LEU A 412 16.87 15.87 38.93
C LEU A 412 17.26 16.73 40.14
N ARG A 413 16.72 16.42 41.32
CA ARG A 413 17.06 17.12 42.58
C ARG A 413 18.52 16.87 42.96
N ASP A 414 19.00 15.65 42.95
CA ASP A 414 20.37 15.29 43.29
C ASP A 414 21.37 15.94 42.31
N PHE A 415 20.98 16.01 41.02
CA PHE A 415 21.73 16.71 40.01
C PHE A 415 21.84 18.20 40.32
N LYS A 416 20.71 18.85 40.64
CA LYS A 416 20.66 20.29 41.02
C LYS A 416 21.54 20.55 42.25
N ASP A 417 21.49 19.70 43.28
CA ASP A 417 22.26 19.86 44.50
C ASP A 417 23.79 19.75 44.25
N THR A 418 24.17 18.99 43.22
CA THR A 418 25.57 18.81 42.81
C THR A 418 26.11 19.94 41.93
N LEU A 419 25.23 20.71 41.27
CA LEU A 419 25.62 21.82 40.40
C LEU A 419 26.32 22.92 41.22
N GLU A 420 27.39 23.54 40.69
CA GLU A 420 28.18 24.57 41.37
C GLU A 420 27.33 25.81 41.70
N ARG A 421 27.72 26.56 42.75
CA ARG A 421 26.98 27.75 43.26
C ARG A 421 26.92 28.89 42.26
N ASP A 422 27.90 28.99 41.36
CA ASP A 422 27.99 30.07 40.34
C ASP A 422 26.84 30.01 39.32
N TYR A 423 26.01 28.96 39.34
CA TYR A 423 24.86 28.76 38.43
C TYR A 423 23.51 28.88 39.15
N LEU A 424 23.35 29.91 40.01
CA LEU A 424 22.15 30.11 40.83
C LEU A 424 20.87 30.20 39.99
N ASP A 425 20.86 30.96 38.88
CA ASP A 425 19.69 31.10 37.99
C ASP A 425 19.22 29.74 37.48
N SER A 426 20.18 28.89 37.07
CA SER A 426 19.88 27.56 36.61
C SER A 426 19.39 26.66 37.74
N LYS A 427 19.93 26.78 38.95
CA LYS A 427 19.50 26.05 40.13
C LYS A 427 18.06 26.36 40.52
N ASP A 428 17.66 27.62 40.46
CA ASP A 428 16.30 28.04 40.79
C ASP A 428 15.27 27.43 39.85
N ILE A 429 15.61 27.36 38.54
CA ILE A 429 14.76 26.68 37.55
C ILE A 429 14.70 25.19 37.86
N LEU A 430 15.84 24.52 38.06
CA LEU A 430 15.93 23.09 38.34
C LEU A 430 15.24 22.73 39.67
N GLU A 431 15.25 23.61 40.68
CA GLU A 431 14.50 23.41 41.93
C GLU A 431 13.01 23.30 41.65
N LYS A 432 12.45 24.28 40.93
CA LYS A 432 11.01 24.30 40.56
C LYS A 432 10.63 23.06 39.76
N GLU A 433 11.45 22.68 38.76
CA GLU A 433 11.22 21.51 37.96
C GLU A 433 11.31 20.20 38.79
N SER A 434 12.29 20.11 39.69
CA SER A 434 12.49 18.91 40.52
C SER A 434 11.36 18.63 41.50
N LEU A 435 10.52 19.60 41.80
CA LEU A 435 9.36 19.48 42.68
C LEU A 435 8.13 18.92 41.95
N LYS A 436 8.15 18.92 40.61
CA LYS A 436 7.04 18.39 39.83
C LYS A 436 6.93 16.86 39.99
N ASP A 437 5.72 16.34 40.02
CA ASP A 437 5.46 14.89 40.13
C ASP A 437 6.13 14.10 39.03
N LEU A 438 6.24 14.68 37.83
CA LEU A 438 6.92 14.13 36.67
C LEU A 438 8.36 13.67 36.95
N TYR A 439 9.10 14.34 37.85
CA TYR A 439 10.54 14.09 38.10
C TYR A 439 10.87 13.61 39.52
N LYS A 440 9.87 13.35 40.37
CA LYS A 440 10.08 12.95 41.76
C LYS A 440 10.62 11.54 41.95
N HIS A 441 10.36 10.64 40.98
CA HIS A 441 10.70 9.23 41.12
C HIS A 441 12.14 8.94 40.69
N SER A 442 12.74 7.89 41.26
CA SER A 442 14.09 7.44 40.89
C SER A 442 14.10 6.54 39.65
N THR A 443 12.95 5.98 39.29
CA THR A 443 12.78 5.10 38.13
C THR A 443 11.82 5.73 37.14
N ASP A 444 11.76 5.20 35.93
CA ASP A 444 10.76 5.56 34.96
C ASP A 444 9.50 4.71 35.13
N CYS A 445 8.34 5.27 34.87
CA CYS A 445 7.11 4.51 34.71
C CYS A 445 7.18 3.56 33.49
N LEU A 446 7.99 3.90 32.48
CA LEU A 446 8.17 3.13 31.26
C LEU A 446 9.47 2.33 31.31
N ASP A 447 9.37 1.05 31.59
CA ASP A 447 10.50 0.11 31.56
C ASP A 447 10.58 -0.72 30.27
N PHE A 448 9.56 -0.63 29.41
CA PHE A 448 9.36 -1.46 28.22
C PHE A 448 9.34 -2.97 28.49
N ALA A 449 8.93 -3.39 29.69
CA ALA A 449 8.69 -4.79 30.00
C ALA A 449 7.53 -5.35 29.15
N LYS A 450 6.53 -4.52 28.88
CA LYS A 450 5.43 -4.83 27.98
C LYS A 450 5.76 -4.44 26.55
N LYS A 451 5.16 -5.16 25.60
CA LYS A 451 5.32 -4.91 24.17
C LYS A 451 4.71 -3.59 23.71
N LEU A 452 3.58 -3.21 24.27
CA LEU A 452 2.86 -1.98 24.02
C LEU A 452 2.92 -1.09 25.26
N SER A 453 3.40 0.12 25.07
CA SER A 453 3.38 1.19 26.06
C SER A 453 2.61 2.37 25.48
N VAL A 454 1.55 2.79 26.15
CA VAL A 454 0.72 3.93 25.74
C VAL A 454 0.79 5.00 26.81
N ILE A 455 0.92 6.25 26.39
CA ILE A 455 0.96 7.42 27.26
C ILE A 455 -0.14 8.36 26.85
N ASP A 456 -0.95 8.74 27.81
CA ASP A 456 -1.96 9.79 27.65
C ASP A 456 -1.27 11.16 27.55
N MET A 457 -1.39 11.81 26.40
CA MET A 457 -0.83 13.14 26.18
C MET A 457 -1.58 14.24 26.94
N ASP A 458 -2.86 14.06 27.25
CA ASP A 458 -3.64 15.05 27.99
C ASP A 458 -3.12 15.20 29.42
N ALA A 459 -2.56 14.13 29.97
CA ALA A 459 -1.87 14.13 31.23
C ALA A 459 -0.68 15.12 31.29
N LEU A 460 -0.03 15.34 30.15
CA LEU A 460 1.14 16.19 29.99
C LEU A 460 0.81 17.57 29.42
N SER A 461 -0.39 17.78 28.91
CA SER A 461 -0.77 18.96 28.11
C SER A 461 -0.92 20.24 28.93
N SER A 462 -1.01 20.17 30.25
CA SER A 462 -1.13 21.33 31.15
C SER A 462 0.08 22.28 31.06
N ASN A 463 1.26 21.75 30.66
CA ASN A 463 2.48 22.52 30.46
C ASN A 463 3.19 22.04 29.18
N LYS A 464 3.17 22.87 28.11
CA LYS A 464 3.83 22.57 26.83
C LYS A 464 5.30 22.20 26.97
N LYS A 465 6.02 22.79 27.95
CA LYS A 465 7.44 22.51 28.19
C LYS A 465 7.64 21.10 28.75
N ASP A 466 6.87 20.71 29.74
CA ASP A 466 6.95 19.39 30.35
C ASP A 466 6.56 18.30 29.33
N PHE A 467 5.55 18.58 28.52
CA PHE A 467 5.17 17.72 27.41
C PHE A 467 6.33 17.48 26.43
N ASN A 468 6.97 18.56 25.96
CA ASN A 468 8.07 18.45 25.01
C ASN A 468 9.28 17.72 25.62
N LEU A 469 9.62 17.99 26.89
CA LEU A 469 10.70 17.32 27.61
C LEU A 469 10.44 15.81 27.77
N ALA A 470 9.21 15.44 28.07
CA ALA A 470 8.80 14.04 28.19
C ALA A 470 8.89 13.33 26.82
N VAL A 471 8.30 13.91 25.77
CA VAL A 471 8.33 13.31 24.41
C VAL A 471 9.76 13.17 23.90
N LEU A 472 10.61 14.18 24.10
CA LEU A 472 12.03 14.15 23.73
C LEU A 472 12.75 12.96 24.41
N TYR A 473 12.53 12.80 25.71
CA TYR A 473 13.10 11.69 26.47
C TYR A 473 12.59 10.32 25.99
N LEU A 474 11.29 10.18 25.78
CA LEU A 474 10.67 8.95 25.33
C LEU A 474 11.21 8.49 23.97
N PHE A 475 11.31 9.41 23.02
CA PHE A 475 11.88 9.10 21.70
C PHE A 475 13.33 8.63 21.82
N TYR A 476 14.12 9.38 22.60
CA TYR A 476 15.50 8.98 22.83
C TYR A 476 15.59 7.59 23.44
N LYS A 477 14.78 7.30 24.46
CA LYS A 477 14.78 6.03 25.18
C LYS A 477 14.44 4.86 24.26
N VAL A 478 13.39 5.00 23.42
CA VAL A 478 12.99 3.97 22.44
C VAL A 478 14.12 3.73 21.43
N MET A 479 14.70 4.79 20.87
CA MET A 479 15.75 4.67 19.86
C MET A 479 17.05 4.11 20.42
N ASN A 480 17.42 4.54 21.63
CA ASN A 480 18.62 4.03 22.32
C ASN A 480 18.47 2.53 22.62
N ARG A 481 17.28 2.12 23.09
CA ARG A 481 16.97 0.71 23.29
C ARG A 481 17.04 -0.09 21.99
N ALA A 482 16.41 0.41 20.92
CA ALA A 482 16.45 -0.23 19.60
C ALA A 482 17.89 -0.43 19.10
N LYS A 483 18.75 0.56 19.33
CA LYS A 483 20.17 0.50 18.98
C LYS A 483 20.93 -0.53 19.79
N LEU A 484 20.70 -0.59 21.10
CA LEU A 484 21.40 -1.50 22.02
C LEU A 484 20.96 -2.95 21.85
N GLU A 485 19.65 -3.19 21.69
CA GLU A 485 19.06 -4.53 21.56
C GLU A 485 18.97 -5.02 20.11
N ASN A 486 19.23 -4.16 19.12
CA ASN A 486 19.03 -4.41 17.71
C ASN A 486 17.61 -4.95 17.38
N LYS A 487 16.61 -4.36 18.03
CA LYS A 487 15.21 -4.73 17.88
C LYS A 487 14.42 -3.63 17.18
N PRO A 488 13.45 -3.97 16.32
CA PRO A 488 12.59 -2.99 15.66
C PRO A 488 11.66 -2.30 16.66
N PHE A 489 11.18 -1.12 16.28
CA PHE A 489 10.21 -0.37 17.07
C PHE A 489 9.15 0.30 16.19
N TYR A 490 8.01 0.57 16.80
CA TYR A 490 6.93 1.33 16.22
C TYR A 490 6.52 2.46 17.16
N ILE A 491 6.50 3.69 16.67
CA ILE A 491 6.01 4.86 17.41
C ILE A 491 4.78 5.40 16.69
N PHE A 492 3.70 5.57 17.42
CA PHE A 492 2.49 6.24 16.95
C PHE A 492 2.24 7.51 17.76
N ILE A 493 1.84 8.59 17.08
CA ILE A 493 1.46 9.86 17.71
C ILE A 493 0.09 10.25 17.18
N ASP A 494 -0.88 10.25 18.07
CA ASP A 494 -2.19 10.84 17.78
C ASP A 494 -2.11 12.38 17.89
N GLU A 495 -2.88 13.06 17.08
CA GLU A 495 -2.87 14.54 17.01
C GLU A 495 -1.45 15.16 17.03
N ALA A 496 -0.60 14.71 16.11
CA ALA A 496 0.82 15.07 16.06
C ALA A 496 1.10 16.58 15.95
N LYS A 497 0.08 17.41 15.65
CA LYS A 497 0.20 18.87 15.62
C LYS A 497 0.82 19.41 16.91
N SER A 498 0.36 18.95 18.07
CA SER A 498 0.83 19.41 19.38
C SER A 498 2.33 19.19 19.58
N VAL A 499 2.89 18.17 18.94
CA VAL A 499 4.32 17.84 19.02
C VAL A 499 5.14 18.64 18.02
N ILE A 500 4.65 18.84 16.78
CA ILE A 500 5.41 19.51 15.72
C ILE A 500 5.35 21.04 15.77
N GLU A 501 4.44 21.64 16.52
CA GLU A 501 4.36 23.11 16.70
C GLU A 501 5.62 23.71 17.32
N ASN A 502 6.37 22.94 18.12
CA ASN A 502 7.63 23.39 18.68
C ASN A 502 8.78 23.13 17.69
N PRO A 503 9.56 24.16 17.28
CA PRO A 503 10.64 24.01 16.30
C PRO A 503 11.71 22.99 16.72
N ILE A 504 12.06 22.91 18.01
CA ILE A 504 13.05 21.96 18.54
C ILE A 504 12.51 20.53 18.43
N MET A 505 11.24 20.34 18.80
CA MET A 505 10.59 19.04 18.67
C MET A 505 10.45 18.61 17.21
N LEU A 506 10.11 19.55 16.33
CA LEU A 506 10.06 19.30 14.89
C LEU A 506 11.42 18.85 14.33
N ALA A 507 12.50 19.56 14.70
CA ALA A 507 13.86 19.16 14.32
C ALA A 507 14.17 17.74 14.82
N LYS A 508 13.80 17.42 16.06
CA LYS A 508 14.02 16.09 16.64
C LYS A 508 13.21 14.99 15.98
N ILE A 509 11.97 15.29 15.61
CA ILE A 509 11.15 14.34 14.83
C ILE A 509 11.80 14.06 13.47
N LYS A 510 12.30 15.08 12.77
CA LYS A 510 13.02 14.91 11.50
C LYS A 510 14.25 14.02 11.68
N ASP A 511 15.05 14.25 12.70
CA ASP A 511 16.20 13.41 13.03
C ASP A 511 15.77 11.98 13.35
N THR A 512 14.67 11.82 14.09
CA THR A 512 14.11 10.53 14.42
C THR A 512 13.66 9.79 13.17
N LEU A 513 12.95 10.43 12.25
CA LEU A 513 12.55 9.83 10.96
C LEU A 513 13.77 9.36 10.16
N ALA A 514 14.82 10.19 10.07
CA ALA A 514 16.03 9.84 9.34
C ALA A 514 16.80 8.66 9.96
N GLN A 515 16.84 8.58 11.30
CA GLN A 515 17.58 7.53 12.03
C GLN A 515 16.76 6.25 12.22
N ALA A 516 15.45 6.36 12.43
CA ALA A 516 14.56 5.23 12.71
C ALA A 516 14.61 4.17 11.61
N ARG A 517 14.66 4.58 10.33
CA ARG A 517 14.84 3.66 9.21
C ARG A 517 16.07 2.75 9.40
N LYS A 518 17.22 3.29 9.86
CA LYS A 518 18.45 2.54 10.07
C LYS A 518 18.32 1.52 11.21
N LEU A 519 17.40 1.76 12.14
CA LEU A 519 17.10 0.92 13.28
C LEU A 519 15.89 0.00 13.07
N ASN A 520 15.39 -0.09 11.82
CA ASN A 520 14.17 -0.83 11.48
C ASN A 520 12.92 -0.34 12.25
N GLY A 521 12.91 0.97 12.53
CA GLY A 521 11.81 1.65 13.21
C GLY A 521 10.83 2.31 12.24
N VAL A 522 9.58 2.38 12.64
CA VAL A 522 8.51 3.09 11.92
C VAL A 522 7.89 4.12 12.85
N LEU A 523 7.66 5.31 12.33
CA LEU A 523 6.93 6.39 12.98
C LEU A 523 5.66 6.68 12.19
N THR A 524 4.51 6.72 12.87
CA THR A 524 3.23 7.13 12.30
C THR A 524 2.73 8.39 13.00
N LEU A 525 2.43 9.42 12.20
CA LEU A 525 1.90 10.70 12.67
C LEU A 525 0.46 10.85 12.18
N ALA A 526 -0.49 11.06 13.08
CA ALA A 526 -1.87 11.31 12.73
C ALA A 526 -2.23 12.80 12.89
N PHE A 527 -2.91 13.33 11.88
CA PHE A 527 -3.43 14.70 11.82
C PHE A 527 -4.92 14.66 11.50
N GLN A 528 -5.67 15.65 11.95
CA GLN A 528 -7.07 15.78 11.58
C GLN A 528 -7.22 16.28 10.13
N ASP A 529 -6.37 17.21 9.73
CA ASP A 529 -6.39 17.82 8.39
C ASP A 529 -4.99 18.30 8.01
N ILE A 530 -4.74 18.44 6.68
CA ILE A 530 -3.48 19.00 6.17
C ILE A 530 -3.26 20.44 6.63
N ASN A 531 -4.33 21.21 6.92
CA ASN A 531 -4.23 22.57 7.45
C ASN A 531 -3.53 22.65 8.81
N GLN A 532 -3.45 21.54 9.55
CA GLN A 532 -2.71 21.49 10.81
C GLN A 532 -1.19 21.66 10.62
N LEU A 533 -0.68 21.54 9.40
CA LEU A 533 0.72 21.79 9.06
C LEU A 533 1.00 23.28 8.75
N ASP A 534 -0.04 24.13 8.67
CA ASP A 534 0.13 25.55 8.40
C ASP A 534 0.85 26.28 9.50
N GLY A 535 1.75 27.18 9.09
CA GLY A 535 2.55 27.95 10.03
C GLY A 535 3.67 27.16 10.72
N VAL A 536 3.80 25.86 10.45
CA VAL A 536 4.90 25.04 10.98
C VAL A 536 6.04 25.04 9.97
N GLU A 537 7.05 25.88 10.22
CA GLU A 537 8.22 26.00 9.35
C GLU A 537 8.95 24.65 9.25
N GLY A 538 9.08 24.15 8.00
CA GLY A 538 9.72 22.86 7.73
C GLY A 538 8.83 21.62 7.91
N ALA A 539 7.52 21.77 8.10
CA ALA A 539 6.58 20.63 8.12
C ALA A 539 6.61 19.81 6.81
N LYS A 540 6.92 20.44 5.67
CA LYS A 540 7.06 19.76 4.38
C LYS A 540 8.07 18.61 4.43
N SER A 541 9.17 18.79 5.19
CA SER A 541 10.20 17.77 5.31
C SER A 541 9.74 16.52 6.07
N ILE A 542 8.67 16.59 6.88
CA ILE A 542 8.06 15.40 7.50
C ILE A 542 7.42 14.53 6.41
N ILE A 543 6.72 15.15 5.46
CA ILE A 543 6.07 14.45 4.34
C ILE A 543 7.13 13.87 3.40
N GLU A 544 8.20 14.62 3.12
CA GLU A 544 9.31 14.15 2.27
C GLU A 544 10.03 12.92 2.86
N ASN A 545 10.04 12.77 4.18
CA ASN A 545 10.61 11.60 4.86
C ASN A 545 9.61 10.44 5.05
N ALA A 546 8.33 10.66 4.76
CA ALA A 546 7.32 9.61 4.85
C ALA A 546 7.43 8.63 3.67
N ALA A 547 7.18 7.35 3.95
CA ALA A 547 7.11 6.31 2.94
C ALA A 547 5.72 6.25 2.29
N GLN A 548 4.69 6.53 3.09
CA GLN A 548 3.30 6.51 2.62
C GLN A 548 2.43 7.51 3.38
N VAL A 549 1.34 7.87 2.75
CA VAL A 549 0.28 8.67 3.35
C VAL A 549 -1.06 7.92 3.28
N ILE A 550 -1.82 7.98 4.35
CA ILE A 550 -3.19 7.46 4.44
C ILE A 550 -4.13 8.66 4.46
N LEU A 551 -4.97 8.77 3.44
CA LEU A 551 -5.93 9.86 3.30
C LEU A 551 -7.36 9.35 3.49
N TYR A 552 -8.06 9.91 4.43
CA TYR A 552 -9.51 9.82 4.52
C TYR A 552 -10.15 10.80 3.52
N PRO A 553 -11.44 10.65 3.20
CA PRO A 553 -12.15 11.57 2.31
C PRO A 553 -11.91 13.03 2.68
N THR A 554 -11.53 13.83 1.70
CA THR A 554 -11.20 15.27 1.83
C THR A 554 -11.33 15.97 0.47
N ASN A 555 -11.47 17.27 0.49
CA ASN A 555 -11.48 18.15 -0.69
C ASN A 555 -10.28 19.13 -0.74
N ASN A 556 -9.35 19.05 0.21
CA ASN A 556 -8.19 19.96 0.33
C ASN A 556 -7.04 19.58 -0.63
N PHE A 557 -7.34 19.35 -1.91
CA PHE A 557 -6.38 18.80 -2.89
C PHE A 557 -5.20 19.73 -3.17
N GLU A 558 -5.46 21.02 -3.42
CA GLU A 558 -4.42 21.99 -3.73
C GLU A 558 -3.37 22.06 -2.60
N LYS A 559 -3.85 21.96 -1.37
CA LYS A 559 -2.98 21.97 -0.22
C LYS A 559 -2.16 20.69 -0.07
N LEU A 560 -2.77 19.53 -0.27
CA LEU A 560 -2.04 18.27 -0.28
C LEU A 560 -0.92 18.29 -1.34
N GLU A 561 -1.22 18.81 -2.54
CA GLU A 561 -0.24 18.95 -3.61
C GLU A 561 0.87 19.95 -3.30
N SER A 562 0.57 21.05 -2.61
CA SER A 562 1.60 22.05 -2.17
C SER A 562 2.60 21.45 -1.19
N TYR A 563 2.20 20.48 -0.40
CA TYR A 563 3.07 19.71 0.49
C TYR A 563 3.76 18.51 -0.20
N GLY A 564 3.53 18.30 -1.52
CA GLY A 564 4.20 17.25 -2.30
C GLY A 564 3.42 15.94 -2.41
N ILE A 565 2.17 15.89 -1.94
CA ILE A 565 1.28 14.74 -2.09
C ILE A 565 0.51 14.90 -3.41
N LEU A 566 1.13 14.51 -4.52
CA LEU A 566 0.52 14.63 -5.85
C LEU A 566 -0.64 13.66 -6.01
N LEU A 567 -1.81 14.15 -6.45
CA LEU A 567 -3.02 13.37 -6.61
C LEU A 567 -3.46 13.30 -8.07
N SER A 568 -3.69 12.10 -8.57
CA SER A 568 -4.31 11.88 -9.88
C SER A 568 -5.80 12.29 -9.90
N PRO A 569 -6.41 12.53 -11.07
CA PRO A 569 -7.84 12.85 -11.16
C PRO A 569 -8.75 11.77 -10.55
N ILE A 570 -8.34 10.49 -10.62
CA ILE A 570 -9.08 9.36 -10.03
C ILE A 570 -9.02 9.43 -8.50
N GLU A 571 -7.85 9.68 -7.92
CA GLU A 571 -7.67 9.83 -6.48
C GLU A 571 -8.46 11.02 -5.93
N LYS A 572 -8.42 12.17 -6.61
CA LYS A 572 -9.23 13.35 -6.26
C LYS A 572 -10.73 13.03 -6.30
N SER A 573 -11.17 12.36 -7.36
CA SER A 573 -12.58 11.95 -7.49
C SER A 573 -13.01 11.00 -6.39
N PHE A 574 -12.16 10.04 -6.01
CA PHE A 574 -12.42 9.12 -4.90
C PHE A 574 -12.54 9.86 -3.57
N LEU A 575 -11.56 10.68 -3.22
CA LEU A 575 -11.52 11.42 -1.95
C LEU A 575 -12.70 12.40 -1.80
N ASN A 576 -13.13 13.01 -2.91
CA ASN A 576 -14.25 13.97 -2.91
C ASN A 576 -15.63 13.29 -2.85
N LYS A 577 -15.81 12.16 -3.53
CA LYS A 577 -17.11 11.50 -3.67
C LYS A 577 -17.40 10.47 -2.58
N THR A 578 -16.38 10.00 -1.88
CA THR A 578 -16.53 8.97 -0.84
C THR A 578 -17.07 9.61 0.44
N PRO A 579 -18.21 9.16 0.96
CA PRO A 579 -18.72 9.63 2.23
C PRO A 579 -17.82 9.18 3.40
N LEU A 580 -17.68 9.98 4.45
CA LEU A 580 -16.87 9.65 5.63
C LEU A 580 -17.31 8.34 6.31
N ASN A 581 -18.59 8.04 6.29
CA ASN A 581 -19.15 6.80 6.86
C ASN A 581 -18.94 5.56 5.98
N ALA A 582 -18.44 5.70 4.75
CA ALA A 582 -18.14 4.57 3.88
C ALA A 582 -16.95 3.73 4.36
N ARG A 583 -16.19 4.23 5.36
CA ARG A 583 -15.01 3.54 5.92
C ARG A 583 -14.02 3.12 4.84
N GLN A 584 -13.76 4.03 3.93
CA GLN A 584 -12.79 3.86 2.84
C GLN A 584 -11.68 4.89 2.95
N ILE A 585 -10.46 4.47 2.58
CA ILE A 585 -9.25 5.29 2.61
C ILE A 585 -8.47 5.15 1.31
N LEU A 586 -7.70 6.17 0.99
CA LEU A 586 -6.64 6.12 0.00
C LEU A 586 -5.30 5.91 0.73
N VAL A 587 -4.58 4.85 0.40
CA VAL A 587 -3.19 4.65 0.81
C VAL A 587 -2.30 4.96 -0.39
N LYS A 588 -1.45 5.97 -0.26
CA LYS A 588 -0.51 6.39 -1.30
C LYS A 588 0.91 6.18 -0.83
N ASN A 589 1.66 5.38 -1.57
CA ASN A 589 3.10 5.20 -1.37
C ASN A 589 3.82 6.39 -2.05
N LEU A 590 4.49 7.21 -1.25
CA LEU A 590 5.16 8.43 -1.74
C LEU A 590 6.46 8.14 -2.49
N LEU A 591 7.08 6.98 -2.25
CA LEU A 591 8.35 6.60 -2.90
C LEU A 591 8.12 5.99 -4.28
N THR A 592 7.05 5.21 -4.47
CA THR A 592 6.71 4.57 -5.75
C THR A 592 5.63 5.31 -6.52
N GLN A 593 5.00 6.31 -5.91
CA GLN A 593 3.81 7.03 -6.41
C GLN A 593 2.62 6.11 -6.72
N SER A 594 2.64 4.87 -6.23
CA SER A 594 1.51 3.95 -6.35
C SER A 594 0.47 4.23 -5.28
N SER A 595 -0.78 3.97 -5.60
CA SER A 595 -1.90 4.15 -4.67
C SER A 595 -2.85 2.96 -4.68
N VAL A 596 -3.62 2.84 -3.62
CA VAL A 596 -4.66 1.83 -3.48
C VAL A 596 -5.83 2.39 -2.66
N PHE A 597 -7.04 2.05 -3.07
CA PHE A 597 -8.29 2.40 -2.37
C PHE A 597 -8.72 1.21 -1.52
N LEU A 598 -8.79 1.40 -0.21
CA LEU A 598 -9.03 0.31 0.73
C LEU A 598 -10.33 0.52 1.51
N GLU A 599 -11.06 -0.56 1.71
CA GLU A 599 -12.18 -0.64 2.64
C GLU A 599 -11.66 -1.07 4.02
N ILE A 600 -11.92 -0.22 5.04
CA ILE A 600 -11.51 -0.44 6.44
C ILE A 600 -12.72 -0.72 7.34
N ASN A 601 -13.77 -1.33 6.81
CA ASN A 601 -14.96 -1.65 7.59
C ASN A 601 -14.65 -2.80 8.56
N LEU A 602 -14.52 -2.45 9.85
CA LEU A 602 -14.25 -3.37 10.96
C LEU A 602 -15.51 -3.78 11.73
N GLU A 603 -16.70 -3.36 11.31
CA GLU A 603 -17.97 -3.62 12.01
C GLU A 603 -18.26 -5.10 12.23
N LYS A 604 -17.89 -5.96 11.27
CA LYS A 604 -18.03 -7.41 11.41
C LYS A 604 -17.12 -8.02 12.47
N LEU A 605 -15.98 -7.40 12.74
CA LEU A 605 -15.10 -7.80 13.85
C LEU A 605 -15.69 -7.34 15.20
N ASN A 606 -16.40 -6.21 15.23
CA ASN A 606 -17.05 -5.70 16.43
C ASN A 606 -18.26 -6.52 16.86
N SER A 607 -18.96 -7.20 15.94
CA SER A 607 -20.10 -8.05 16.28
C SER A 607 -19.71 -9.28 17.11
N THR A 608 -18.47 -9.76 16.95
CA THR A 608 -17.89 -10.87 17.71
C THR A 608 -17.11 -10.41 18.95
N ASN A 609 -16.61 -9.16 18.98
CA ASN A 609 -15.83 -8.62 20.09
C ASN A 609 -16.27 -7.18 20.38
N LYS A 610 -17.13 -6.98 21.38
CA LYS A 610 -17.55 -5.65 21.89
C LYS A 610 -16.38 -4.74 22.38
N LYS A 611 -15.14 -5.22 22.26
CA LYS A 611 -13.91 -4.62 22.83
C LYS A 611 -13.25 -3.55 21.96
N PHE A 612 -13.69 -3.38 20.70
CA PHE A 612 -13.21 -2.33 19.79
C PHE A 612 -14.19 -1.15 19.64
N LYS A 613 -15.08 -0.97 20.56
CA LYS A 613 -15.88 0.26 20.61
C LYS A 613 -15.06 1.31 21.36
N SER A 614 -14.55 2.29 20.63
CA SER A 614 -14.21 3.59 21.21
C SER A 614 -15.47 4.11 21.92
N VAL A 615 -15.35 4.41 23.18
CA VAL A 615 -16.36 5.12 23.97
C VAL A 615 -16.61 6.49 23.38
#